data_79c7def369f4aaedb7f32e5df2a34403
#
_entry.id   79c7def369f4aaedb7f32e5df2a34403
#
_cell.length_a   1.000
_cell.length_b   1.000
_cell.length_c   1.000
_cell.angle_alpha   90.00
_cell.angle_beta   90.00
_cell.angle_gamma   90.00
#
_symmetry.space_group_name_H-M   'P 1'
#
loop_
_entity.id
_entity.type
_entity.pdbx_description
1 polymer ?
#
loop_
_entity_poly.entity_id
_entity_poly.type
_entity_poly.pdbx_seq_one_letter_code
_entity_poly.pdbx_strand_id
1 'polypeptide(L)'
;RFGVPVPPRFALGFAAWLKLYFGEFYASMLQSSWVMPLARACMRTYPDSAGPPVLLLHGYGCNSGYWAQLQPLLDARRISHAGLDLEPTLAGIDEYVPLIEHAVERLCAATGSAKVIVVAHSMGGLAARAWMRERGIARVGRLIALGTPPHGTALAAFAPGRNAAQMCRSAGGEESAWLRELASAEPPSNRTLVTSLLTWHDNIVAPQA
;
A
#
# COMPACT_ATOMS: atom_id res chain seq x y z
N ARG A 1 -11.95 4.28 20.61
CA ARG A 1 -11.91 3.30 19.50
C ARG A 1 -12.35 4.03 18.24
N PHE A 2 -11.48 4.17 17.26
CA PHE A 2 -11.74 4.95 16.04
C PHE A 2 -12.35 4.12 14.90
N GLY A 3 -12.53 2.81 15.08
CA GLY A 3 -13.00 1.89 14.05
C GLY A 3 -14.45 1.43 14.20
N VAL A 4 -14.97 0.81 13.16
CA VAL A 4 -16.26 0.12 13.16
C VAL A 4 -16.19 -1.09 14.11
N PRO A 5 -17.26 -1.43 14.86
CA PRO A 5 -17.27 -2.64 15.69
C PRO A 5 -16.99 -3.89 14.83
N VAL A 6 -16.11 -4.75 15.34
CA VAL A 6 -15.81 -6.03 14.67
C VAL A 6 -17.10 -6.87 14.63
N PRO A 7 -17.54 -7.32 13.44
CA PRO A 7 -18.72 -8.19 13.36
C PRO A 7 -18.55 -9.45 14.21
N PRO A 8 -19.60 -9.97 14.87
CA PRO A 8 -19.50 -11.11 15.79
C PRO A 8 -18.80 -12.35 15.21
N ARG A 9 -18.99 -12.61 13.91
CA ARG A 9 -18.36 -13.74 13.19
C ARG A 9 -16.82 -13.63 13.10
N PHE A 10 -16.26 -12.45 13.32
CA PHE A 10 -14.81 -12.20 13.32
C PHE A 10 -14.28 -11.86 14.72
N ALA A 11 -15.13 -11.90 15.76
CA ALA A 11 -14.71 -11.67 17.11
C ALA A 11 -13.71 -12.74 17.57
N LEU A 12 -12.61 -12.29 18.15
CA LEU A 12 -11.57 -13.18 18.67
C LEU A 12 -11.82 -13.48 20.14
N GLY A 13 -11.68 -14.76 20.51
CA GLY A 13 -11.58 -15.12 21.94
C GLY A 13 -10.28 -14.58 22.55
N PHE A 14 -10.22 -14.50 23.88
CA PHE A 14 -9.10 -13.88 24.61
C PHE A 14 -7.71 -14.43 24.22
N ALA A 15 -7.56 -15.75 24.12
CA ALA A 15 -6.28 -16.36 23.74
C ALA A 15 -5.87 -16.00 22.30
N ALA A 16 -6.81 -15.99 21.37
CA ALA A 16 -6.55 -15.59 19.97
C ALA A 16 -6.20 -14.10 19.87
N TRP A 17 -6.86 -13.27 20.67
CA TRP A 17 -6.56 -11.84 20.76
C TRP A 17 -5.15 -11.59 21.33
N LEU A 18 -4.74 -12.29 22.38
CA LEU A 18 -3.37 -12.19 22.91
C LEU A 18 -2.34 -12.62 21.88
N LYS A 19 -2.58 -13.74 21.18
CA LYS A 19 -1.70 -14.22 20.12
C LYS A 19 -1.56 -13.19 18.99
N LEU A 20 -2.65 -12.59 18.57
CA LEU A 20 -2.64 -11.54 17.55
C LEU A 20 -1.84 -10.33 18.06
N TYR A 21 -2.14 -9.83 19.25
CA TYR A 21 -1.48 -8.64 19.82
C TYR A 21 0.04 -8.82 19.94
N PHE A 22 0.49 -9.92 20.55
CA PHE A 22 1.93 -10.16 20.69
C PHE A 22 2.60 -10.51 19.35
N GLY A 23 1.90 -11.19 18.44
CA GLY A 23 2.40 -11.47 17.10
C GLY A 23 2.60 -10.20 16.29
N GLU A 24 1.63 -9.29 16.30
CA GLU A 24 1.70 -7.98 15.65
C GLU A 24 2.79 -7.10 16.25
N PHE A 25 2.88 -7.06 17.58
CA PHE A 25 3.92 -6.31 18.29
C PHE A 25 5.32 -6.81 17.91
N TYR A 26 5.54 -8.13 17.97
CA TYR A 26 6.83 -8.72 17.59
C TYR A 26 7.16 -8.47 16.12
N ALA A 27 6.21 -8.68 15.22
CA ALA A 27 6.41 -8.44 13.79
C ALA A 27 6.74 -6.97 13.52
N SER A 28 6.02 -6.03 14.14
CA SER A 28 6.27 -4.59 13.99
C SER A 28 7.64 -4.18 14.52
N MET A 29 8.05 -4.69 15.69
CA MET A 29 9.36 -4.42 16.27
C MET A 29 10.49 -4.97 15.39
N LEU A 30 10.36 -6.21 14.91
CA LEU A 30 11.33 -6.81 14.01
C LEU A 30 11.44 -6.02 12.70
N GLN A 31 10.28 -5.66 12.14
CA GLN A 31 10.19 -4.93 10.88
C GLN A 31 10.85 -3.55 10.99
N SER A 32 10.50 -2.77 12.02
CA SER A 32 10.96 -1.39 12.16
C SER A 32 12.40 -1.29 12.67
N SER A 33 12.86 -2.22 13.52
CA SER A 33 14.17 -2.12 14.18
C SER A 33 15.30 -2.81 13.40
N TRP A 34 14.99 -3.82 12.57
CA TRP A 34 16.01 -4.61 11.87
C TRP A 34 15.80 -4.66 10.36
N VAL A 35 14.58 -4.97 9.93
CA VAL A 35 14.37 -5.25 8.51
C VAL A 35 14.41 -3.96 7.69
N MET A 36 13.60 -2.96 8.03
CA MET A 36 13.55 -1.71 7.29
C MET A 36 14.86 -0.91 7.31
N PRO A 37 15.58 -0.75 8.46
CA PRO A 37 16.83 0.00 8.47
C PRO A 37 17.94 -0.61 7.61
N LEU A 38 17.91 -1.91 7.37
CA LEU A 38 18.90 -2.63 6.58
C LEU A 38 18.46 -2.91 5.14
N ALA A 39 17.19 -2.64 4.83
CA ALA A 39 16.62 -2.91 3.52
C ALA A 39 17.08 -1.89 2.47
N ARG A 40 17.11 -2.35 1.23
CA ARG A 40 17.31 -1.51 0.06
C ARG A 40 16.30 -1.89 -1.01
N ALA A 41 15.76 -0.89 -1.69
CA ALA A 41 14.93 -1.12 -2.85
C ALA A 41 15.70 -1.97 -3.88
N CYS A 42 15.06 -3.02 -4.37
CA CYS A 42 15.66 -3.91 -5.36
C CYS A 42 14.65 -4.24 -6.46
N MET A 43 15.17 -4.57 -7.62
CA MET A 43 14.41 -5.14 -8.73
C MET A 43 15.01 -6.50 -9.07
N ARG A 44 14.15 -7.50 -9.20
CA ARG A 44 14.52 -8.86 -9.62
C ARG A 44 13.68 -9.26 -10.82
N THR A 45 14.33 -9.74 -11.86
CA THR A 45 13.68 -10.15 -13.10
C THR A 45 13.98 -11.60 -13.40
N TYR A 46 12.97 -12.31 -13.86
CA TYR A 46 13.03 -13.71 -14.24
C TYR A 46 12.57 -13.84 -15.69
N PRO A 47 13.43 -14.30 -16.63
CA PRO A 47 13.07 -14.42 -18.05
C PRO A 47 11.88 -15.37 -18.30
N ASP A 48 11.67 -16.32 -17.42
CA ASP A 48 10.60 -17.32 -17.43
C ASP A 48 9.40 -16.95 -16.53
N SER A 49 9.30 -15.69 -16.11
CA SER A 49 8.16 -15.20 -15.31
C SER A 49 6.84 -15.37 -16.04
N ALA A 50 5.91 -16.11 -15.45
CA ALA A 50 4.64 -16.48 -16.07
C ALA A 50 3.56 -15.39 -15.87
N GLY A 51 3.82 -14.14 -16.13
CA GLY A 51 2.81 -13.08 -15.98
C GLY A 51 3.42 -11.68 -15.84
N PRO A 52 2.56 -10.67 -15.69
CA PRO A 52 3.03 -9.31 -15.49
C PRO A 52 3.89 -9.19 -14.23
N PRO A 53 4.95 -8.38 -14.27
CA PRO A 53 5.79 -8.16 -13.10
C PRO A 53 5.04 -7.40 -12.01
N VAL A 54 5.53 -7.52 -10.77
CA VAL A 54 4.90 -6.94 -9.57
C VAL A 54 5.69 -5.74 -9.08
N LEU A 55 5.03 -4.59 -8.96
CA LEU A 55 5.56 -3.41 -8.28
C LEU A 55 5.01 -3.37 -6.83
N LEU A 56 5.90 -3.23 -5.86
CA LEU A 56 5.60 -3.25 -4.43
C LEU A 56 5.73 -1.83 -3.85
N LEU A 57 4.62 -1.26 -3.35
CA LEU A 57 4.55 0.07 -2.77
C LEU A 57 4.25 -0.02 -1.28
N HIS A 58 5.16 0.48 -0.45
CA HIS A 58 5.00 0.48 1.01
C HIS A 58 4.08 1.58 1.52
N GLY A 59 3.75 1.54 2.81
CA GLY A 59 2.92 2.52 3.49
C GLY A 59 3.69 3.70 4.09
N TYR A 60 2.96 4.57 4.80
CA TYR A 60 3.49 5.72 5.52
C TYR A 60 4.56 5.29 6.55
N GLY A 61 5.67 6.04 6.58
CA GLY A 61 6.75 5.79 7.52
C GLY A 61 7.51 4.47 7.33
N CYS A 62 7.31 3.79 6.21
CA CYS A 62 7.99 2.54 5.85
C CYS A 62 9.01 2.79 4.72
N ASN A 63 9.63 1.72 4.28
CA ASN A 63 10.42 1.63 3.04
C ASN A 63 10.22 0.25 2.38
N SER A 64 10.95 -0.04 1.31
CA SER A 64 10.85 -1.30 0.56
C SER A 64 11.09 -2.55 1.41
N GLY A 65 11.76 -2.44 2.56
CA GLY A 65 11.92 -3.53 3.53
C GLY A 65 10.62 -4.07 4.10
N TYR A 66 9.54 -3.30 4.02
CA TYR A 66 8.20 -3.79 4.39
C TYR A 66 7.85 -5.10 3.66
N TRP A 67 8.38 -5.30 2.48
CA TRP A 67 8.10 -6.44 1.62
C TRP A 67 9.06 -7.63 1.80
N ALA A 68 9.94 -7.59 2.81
CA ALA A 68 10.95 -8.61 3.05
C ALA A 68 10.39 -10.04 3.22
N GLN A 69 9.13 -10.19 3.63
CA GLN A 69 8.48 -11.50 3.73
C GLN A 69 7.81 -11.92 2.42
N LEU A 70 7.35 -10.97 1.59
CA LEU A 70 6.70 -11.27 0.32
C LEU A 70 7.72 -11.55 -0.80
N GLN A 71 8.82 -10.80 -0.83
CA GLN A 71 9.82 -10.91 -1.90
C GLN A 71 10.37 -12.34 -2.05
N PRO A 72 10.76 -13.07 -0.99
CA PRO A 72 11.19 -14.47 -1.14
C PRO A 72 10.12 -15.41 -1.72
N LEU A 73 8.83 -15.11 -1.48
CA LEU A 73 7.74 -15.89 -2.04
C LEU A 73 7.56 -15.62 -3.54
N LEU A 74 7.80 -14.38 -3.98
CA LEU A 74 7.83 -14.02 -5.39
C LEU A 74 9.03 -14.65 -6.08
N ASP A 75 10.21 -14.61 -5.44
CA ASP A 75 11.44 -15.26 -5.92
C ASP A 75 11.24 -16.76 -6.11
N ALA A 76 10.69 -17.44 -5.11
CA ALA A 76 10.45 -18.89 -5.16
C ALA A 76 9.49 -19.28 -6.31
N ARG A 77 8.62 -18.36 -6.73
CA ARG A 77 7.72 -18.54 -7.87
C ARG A 77 8.25 -17.95 -9.17
N ARG A 78 9.47 -17.42 -9.15
CA ARG A 78 10.12 -16.76 -10.29
C ARG A 78 9.25 -15.65 -10.90
N ILE A 79 8.58 -14.87 -10.03
CA ILE A 79 7.78 -13.71 -10.42
C ILE A 79 8.68 -12.48 -10.40
N SER A 80 8.85 -11.83 -11.55
CA SER A 80 9.59 -10.58 -11.65
C SER A 80 8.94 -9.49 -10.80
N HIS A 81 9.75 -8.77 -10.00
CA HIS A 81 9.22 -7.76 -9.11
C HIS A 81 10.22 -6.65 -8.78
N ALA A 82 9.71 -5.52 -8.31
CA ALA A 82 10.50 -4.42 -7.78
C ALA A 82 9.84 -3.81 -6.53
N GLY A 83 10.65 -3.51 -5.52
CA GLY A 83 10.25 -2.65 -4.41
C GLY A 83 10.63 -1.21 -4.71
N LEU A 84 9.78 -0.26 -4.36
CA LEU A 84 10.01 1.18 -4.52
C LEU A 84 9.98 1.86 -3.15
N ASP A 85 10.99 2.68 -2.87
CA ASP A 85 10.98 3.60 -1.72
C ASP A 85 10.29 4.91 -2.13
N LEU A 86 9.24 5.26 -1.39
CA LEU A 86 8.46 6.49 -1.60
C LEU A 86 9.13 7.63 -0.83
N GLU A 87 10.05 8.31 -1.50
CA GLU A 87 10.86 9.40 -0.93
C GLU A 87 10.56 10.74 -1.62
N PRO A 88 10.66 11.88 -0.89
CA PRO A 88 10.92 12.01 0.55
C PRO A 88 9.78 11.50 1.42
N THR A 89 10.08 10.89 2.55
CA THR A 89 9.13 10.14 3.41
C THR A 89 7.87 10.93 3.81
N LEU A 90 7.98 12.28 3.97
CA LEU A 90 6.90 13.17 4.41
C LEU A 90 6.33 14.06 3.29
N ALA A 91 6.67 13.76 2.04
CA ALA A 91 6.18 14.49 0.87
C ALA A 91 4.67 14.29 0.67
N GLY A 92 4.07 15.07 -0.22
CA GLY A 92 2.68 14.83 -0.64
C GLY A 92 2.58 13.56 -1.49
N ILE A 93 1.41 12.91 -1.44
CA ILE A 93 1.20 11.64 -2.16
C ILE A 93 1.37 11.80 -3.68
N ASP A 94 0.98 12.94 -4.22
CA ASP A 94 1.14 13.22 -5.66
C ASP A 94 2.61 13.32 -6.08
N GLU A 95 3.50 13.67 -5.17
CA GLU A 95 4.94 13.75 -5.46
C GLU A 95 5.58 12.38 -5.69
N TYR A 96 4.91 11.29 -5.28
CA TYR A 96 5.36 9.93 -5.58
C TYR A 96 4.97 9.44 -6.98
N VAL A 97 4.07 10.14 -7.68
CA VAL A 97 3.61 9.74 -9.01
C VAL A 97 4.76 9.58 -10.01
N PRO A 98 5.71 10.54 -10.14
CA PRO A 98 6.84 10.37 -11.05
C PRO A 98 7.75 9.19 -10.67
N LEU A 99 7.91 8.90 -9.38
CA LEU A 99 8.73 7.78 -8.90
C LEU A 99 8.08 6.44 -9.30
N ILE A 100 6.75 6.34 -9.13
CA ILE A 100 5.99 5.14 -9.50
C ILE A 100 6.05 4.96 -11.02
N GLU A 101 5.83 6.01 -11.81
CA GLU A 101 5.91 5.94 -13.27
C GLU A 101 7.27 5.42 -13.74
N HIS A 102 8.36 6.01 -13.21
CA HIS A 102 9.70 5.58 -13.55
C HIS A 102 9.97 4.11 -13.17
N ALA A 103 9.49 3.67 -11.99
CA ALA A 103 9.64 2.27 -11.57
C ALA A 103 8.87 1.32 -12.48
N VAL A 104 7.65 1.69 -12.89
CA VAL A 104 6.83 0.94 -13.85
C VAL A 104 7.51 0.84 -15.21
N GLU A 105 8.02 1.97 -15.73
CA GLU A 105 8.75 2.00 -17.01
C GLU A 105 9.97 1.07 -17.00
N ARG A 106 10.77 1.16 -15.97
CA ARG A 106 11.96 0.31 -15.79
C ARG A 106 11.59 -1.17 -15.70
N LEU A 107 10.54 -1.48 -14.95
CA LEU A 107 10.09 -2.86 -14.73
C LEU A 107 9.51 -3.45 -16.03
N CYS A 108 8.71 -2.67 -16.75
CA CYS A 108 8.19 -3.06 -18.08
C CYS A 108 9.32 -3.27 -19.08
N ALA A 109 10.28 -2.34 -19.15
CA ALA A 109 11.42 -2.45 -20.06
C ALA A 109 12.29 -3.68 -19.74
N ALA A 110 12.53 -3.97 -18.48
CA ALA A 110 13.37 -5.10 -18.06
C ALA A 110 12.71 -6.46 -18.27
N THR A 111 11.36 -6.52 -18.36
CA THR A 111 10.61 -7.78 -18.47
C THR A 111 9.93 -7.96 -19.83
N GLY A 112 9.90 -6.91 -20.69
CA GLY A 112 9.14 -6.92 -21.93
C GLY A 112 7.62 -6.88 -21.72
N SER A 113 7.14 -6.72 -20.50
CA SER A 113 5.71 -6.70 -20.18
C SER A 113 5.11 -5.32 -20.48
N ALA A 114 3.91 -5.28 -21.06
CA ALA A 114 3.18 -4.05 -21.28
C ALA A 114 2.49 -3.51 -19.99
N LYS A 115 2.30 -4.34 -18.99
CA LYS A 115 1.55 -4.02 -17.77
C LYS A 115 2.25 -4.54 -16.53
N VAL A 116 1.96 -3.92 -15.39
CA VAL A 116 2.39 -4.35 -14.06
C VAL A 116 1.19 -4.70 -13.17
N ILE A 117 1.41 -5.59 -12.21
CA ILE A 117 0.53 -5.73 -11.05
C ILE A 117 1.14 -4.87 -9.94
N VAL A 118 0.34 -3.97 -9.36
CA VAL A 118 0.77 -3.17 -8.22
C VAL A 118 0.24 -3.81 -6.95
N VAL A 119 1.12 -4.15 -6.01
CA VAL A 119 0.77 -4.56 -4.65
C VAL A 119 1.17 -3.44 -3.72
N ALA A 120 0.20 -2.84 -3.07
CA ALA A 120 0.39 -1.62 -2.32
C ALA A 120 -0.19 -1.73 -0.91
N HIS A 121 0.58 -1.30 0.08
CA HIS A 121 0.15 -1.29 1.49
C HIS A 121 -0.21 0.12 1.94
N SER A 122 -1.33 0.28 2.63
CA SER A 122 -1.74 1.51 3.31
C SER A 122 -1.66 2.74 2.38
N MET A 123 -0.88 3.77 2.72
CA MET A 123 -0.63 4.96 1.89
C MET A 123 -0.19 4.62 0.45
N GLY A 124 0.59 3.55 0.28
CA GLY A 124 1.04 3.12 -1.06
C GLY A 124 -0.10 2.85 -2.02
N GLY A 125 -1.27 2.39 -1.53
CA GLY A 125 -2.46 2.22 -2.36
C GLY A 125 -3.08 3.55 -2.81
N LEU A 126 -3.00 4.59 -1.99
CA LEU A 126 -3.40 5.94 -2.38
C LEU A 126 -2.44 6.53 -3.41
N ALA A 127 -1.13 6.31 -3.23
CA ALA A 127 -0.12 6.73 -4.20
C ALA A 127 -0.30 6.01 -5.56
N ALA A 128 -0.63 4.72 -5.55
CA ALA A 128 -0.97 3.98 -6.77
C ALA A 128 -2.21 4.55 -7.47
N ARG A 129 -3.27 4.91 -6.71
CA ARG A 129 -4.47 5.53 -7.27
C ARG A 129 -4.19 6.93 -7.84
N ALA A 130 -3.37 7.74 -7.15
CA ALA A 130 -2.93 9.04 -7.66
C ALA A 130 -2.13 8.89 -8.97
N TRP A 131 -1.24 7.89 -9.04
CA TRP A 131 -0.53 7.54 -10.27
C TRP A 131 -1.50 7.12 -11.39
N MET A 132 -2.49 6.24 -11.11
CA MET A 132 -3.51 5.83 -12.08
C MET A 132 -4.37 7.00 -12.57
N ARG A 133 -4.68 7.97 -11.69
CA ARG A 133 -5.41 9.19 -12.04
C ARG A 133 -4.60 10.04 -13.03
N GLU A 134 -3.32 10.24 -12.76
CA GLU A 134 -2.48 11.17 -13.52
C GLU A 134 -1.93 10.55 -14.83
N ARG A 135 -1.52 9.29 -14.79
CA ARG A 135 -0.87 8.60 -15.91
C ARG A 135 -1.80 7.66 -16.67
N GLY A 136 -3.00 7.46 -16.18
CA GLY A 136 -3.96 6.50 -16.74
C GLY A 136 -3.67 5.06 -16.38
N ILE A 137 -4.46 4.14 -16.92
CA ILE A 137 -4.45 2.71 -16.55
C ILE A 137 -3.86 1.78 -17.62
N ALA A 138 -3.31 2.33 -18.69
CA ALA A 138 -2.81 1.51 -19.80
C ALA A 138 -1.76 0.47 -19.36
N ARG A 139 -0.91 0.84 -18.41
CA ARG A 139 0.14 -0.04 -17.83
C ARG A 139 -0.29 -0.81 -16.60
N VAL A 140 -1.54 -0.68 -16.16
CA VAL A 140 -2.07 -1.36 -14.98
C VAL A 140 -2.70 -2.68 -15.36
N GLY A 141 -2.20 -3.78 -14.86
CA GLY A 141 -2.85 -5.09 -14.92
C GLY A 141 -3.85 -5.24 -13.76
N ARG A 142 -3.42 -4.93 -12.55
CA ARG A 142 -4.23 -4.91 -11.33
C ARG A 142 -3.56 -4.10 -10.23
N LEU A 143 -4.36 -3.46 -9.38
CA LEU A 143 -3.93 -2.91 -8.09
C LEU A 143 -4.50 -3.78 -6.96
N ILE A 144 -3.61 -4.36 -6.15
CA ILE A 144 -3.95 -5.09 -4.93
C ILE A 144 -3.61 -4.20 -3.74
N ALA A 145 -4.62 -3.63 -3.11
CA ALA A 145 -4.50 -2.68 -2.01
C ALA A 145 -4.70 -3.39 -0.67
N LEU A 146 -3.67 -3.38 0.16
CA LEU A 146 -3.64 -4.03 1.47
C LEU A 146 -3.80 -2.97 2.56
N GLY A 147 -4.90 -2.97 3.30
CA GLY A 147 -5.15 -2.01 4.38
C GLY A 147 -5.04 -0.55 3.93
N THR A 148 -5.36 -0.24 2.67
CA THR A 148 -5.36 1.12 2.16
C THR A 148 -6.58 1.88 2.69
N PRO A 149 -6.43 3.11 3.20
CA PRO A 149 -7.53 3.93 3.67
C PRO A 149 -8.16 4.76 2.52
N PRO A 150 -9.14 4.24 1.76
CA PRO A 150 -9.71 4.97 0.63
C PRO A 150 -10.44 6.24 1.06
N HIS A 151 -10.91 6.27 2.30
CA HIS A 151 -11.62 7.38 2.94
C HIS A 151 -10.80 8.06 4.03
N GLY A 152 -9.48 7.81 4.07
CA GLY A 152 -8.58 8.35 5.07
C GLY A 152 -8.64 7.62 6.42
N THR A 153 -7.84 8.11 7.36
CA THR A 153 -7.79 7.58 8.72
C THR A 153 -7.67 8.71 9.75
N ALA A 154 -8.37 8.56 10.87
CA ALA A 154 -8.31 9.53 11.96
C ALA A 154 -6.91 9.63 12.59
N LEU A 155 -6.14 8.54 12.56
CA LEU A 155 -4.77 8.54 13.11
C LEU A 155 -3.81 9.43 12.32
N ALA A 156 -4.09 9.71 11.05
CA ALA A 156 -3.28 10.62 10.25
C ALA A 156 -3.24 12.06 10.80
N ALA A 157 -4.22 12.47 11.60
CA ALA A 157 -4.24 13.76 12.27
C ALA A 157 -3.08 13.96 13.27
N PHE A 158 -2.49 12.87 13.76
CA PHE A 158 -1.38 12.87 14.72
C PHE A 158 -0.02 12.64 14.07
N ALA A 159 0.02 12.44 12.76
CA ALA A 159 1.23 12.11 12.01
C ALA A 159 1.76 13.36 11.26
N PRO A 160 3.09 13.56 11.19
CA PRO A 160 3.67 14.65 10.43
C PRO A 160 3.64 14.40 8.92
N GLY A 161 3.80 15.48 8.15
CA GLY A 161 3.97 15.41 6.70
C GLY A 161 2.73 15.76 5.89
N ARG A 162 2.96 16.12 4.62
CA ARG A 162 1.89 16.46 3.69
C ARG A 162 1.03 15.25 3.34
N ASN A 163 1.65 14.10 3.18
CA ASN A 163 0.96 12.83 2.95
C ASN A 163 0.02 12.45 4.11
N ALA A 164 0.42 12.69 5.37
CA ALA A 164 -0.45 12.46 6.52
C ALA A 164 -1.67 13.40 6.48
N ALA A 165 -1.46 14.70 6.20
CA ALA A 165 -2.55 15.66 6.04
C ALA A 165 -3.52 15.24 4.91
N GLN A 166 -3.00 14.71 3.79
CA GLN A 166 -3.80 14.20 2.68
C GLN A 166 -4.62 12.97 3.04
N MET A 167 -4.11 12.10 3.92
CA MET A 167 -4.81 10.90 4.41
C MET A 167 -5.73 11.18 5.60
N CYS A 168 -5.76 12.42 6.11
CA CYS A 168 -6.49 12.74 7.32
C CYS A 168 -8.00 12.63 7.11
N ARG A 169 -8.66 12.05 8.10
CA ARG A 169 -10.11 12.08 8.29
C ARG A 169 -10.41 12.78 9.60
N SER A 170 -11.30 13.78 9.59
CA SER A 170 -11.65 14.52 10.78
C SER A 170 -12.39 13.67 11.81
N ALA A 171 -12.44 14.13 13.06
CA ALA A 171 -13.24 13.48 14.11
C ALA A 171 -14.73 13.42 13.76
N GLY A 172 -15.23 14.34 12.95
CA GLY A 172 -16.59 14.34 12.39
C GLY A 172 -16.80 13.37 11.23
N GLY A 173 -15.73 12.65 10.82
CA GLY A 173 -15.79 11.68 9.72
C GLY A 173 -15.60 12.28 8.32
N GLU A 174 -15.21 13.54 8.23
CA GLU A 174 -14.97 14.21 6.94
C GLU A 174 -13.60 13.85 6.38
N GLU A 175 -13.57 13.49 5.12
CA GLU A 175 -12.33 13.24 4.37
C GLU A 175 -11.59 14.53 4.07
N SER A 176 -10.27 14.46 3.89
CA SER A 176 -9.49 15.58 3.37
C SER A 176 -9.99 16.02 1.98
N ALA A 177 -9.75 17.26 1.61
CA ALA A 177 -10.06 17.75 0.26
C ALA A 177 -9.37 16.91 -0.81
N TRP A 178 -8.13 16.49 -0.57
CA TRP A 178 -7.34 15.67 -1.48
C TRP A 178 -7.98 14.29 -1.73
N LEU A 179 -8.48 13.61 -0.69
CA LEU A 179 -9.17 12.31 -0.84
C LEU A 179 -10.45 12.43 -1.65
N ARG A 180 -11.25 13.49 -1.39
CA ARG A 180 -12.48 13.75 -2.16
C ARG A 180 -12.17 14.02 -3.64
N GLU A 181 -11.12 14.80 -3.90
CA GLU A 181 -10.65 15.07 -5.27
C GLU A 181 -10.18 13.79 -5.96
N LEU A 182 -9.35 12.96 -5.29
CA LEU A 182 -8.90 11.67 -5.82
C LEU A 182 -10.09 10.78 -6.18
N ALA A 183 -11.07 10.66 -5.28
CA ALA A 183 -12.25 9.82 -5.50
C ALA A 183 -13.15 10.34 -6.63
N SER A 184 -13.32 11.67 -6.75
CA SER A 184 -14.16 12.29 -7.79
C SER A 184 -13.53 12.22 -9.18
N ALA A 185 -12.20 12.27 -9.26
CA ALA A 185 -11.46 12.21 -10.52
C ALA A 185 -11.23 10.76 -11.03
N GLU A 186 -11.58 9.75 -10.22
CA GLU A 186 -11.35 8.33 -10.56
C GLU A 186 -12.49 7.76 -11.40
N PRO A 187 -12.26 7.43 -12.68
CA PRO A 187 -13.28 6.79 -13.52
C PRO A 187 -13.74 5.45 -12.93
N PRO A 188 -15.01 5.06 -13.11
CA PRO A 188 -15.50 3.75 -12.67
C PRO A 188 -14.67 2.56 -13.19
N SER A 189 -14.11 2.67 -14.40
CA SER A 189 -13.23 1.66 -15.00
C SER A 189 -11.97 1.37 -14.15
N ASN A 190 -11.42 2.38 -13.47
CA ASN A 190 -10.24 2.20 -12.61
C ASN A 190 -10.56 1.28 -11.43
N ARG A 191 -11.77 1.41 -10.87
CA ARG A 191 -12.21 0.59 -9.72
C ARG A 191 -12.27 -0.90 -10.04
N THR A 192 -12.55 -1.27 -11.29
CA THR A 192 -12.57 -2.67 -11.71
C THR A 192 -11.19 -3.33 -11.66
N LEU A 193 -10.12 -2.54 -11.69
CA LEU A 193 -8.74 -3.01 -11.57
C LEU A 193 -8.27 -3.10 -10.12
N VAL A 194 -9.04 -2.58 -9.15
CA VAL A 194 -8.64 -2.56 -7.74
C VAL A 194 -9.23 -3.75 -7.00
N THR A 195 -8.37 -4.46 -6.25
CA THR A 195 -8.78 -5.46 -5.27
C THR A 195 -8.32 -4.98 -3.90
N SER A 196 -9.27 -4.67 -3.01
CA SER A 196 -8.97 -4.25 -1.65
C SER A 196 -9.00 -5.42 -0.69
N LEU A 197 -7.95 -5.59 0.08
CA LEU A 197 -7.85 -6.55 1.18
C LEU A 197 -7.74 -5.77 2.48
N LEU A 198 -8.65 -6.03 3.40
CA LEU A 198 -8.69 -5.40 4.71
C LEU A 198 -8.84 -6.45 5.81
N THR A 199 -8.48 -6.09 7.03
CA THR A 199 -8.78 -6.87 8.23
C THR A 199 -9.65 -6.06 9.19
N TRP A 200 -10.61 -6.70 9.84
CA TRP A 200 -11.44 -6.08 10.86
C TRP A 200 -10.67 -5.74 12.16
N HIS A 201 -9.46 -6.25 12.27
CA HIS A 201 -8.56 -5.99 13.40
C HIS A 201 -7.50 -4.92 13.11
N ASP A 202 -7.60 -4.26 11.95
CA ASP A 202 -6.74 -3.12 11.65
C ASP A 202 -7.02 -1.97 12.65
N ASN A 203 -5.98 -1.52 13.34
CA ASN A 203 -6.06 -0.43 14.31
C ASN A 203 -5.48 0.88 13.78
N ILE A 204 -4.87 0.85 12.61
CA ILE A 204 -4.23 2.01 11.96
C ILE A 204 -5.17 2.64 10.94
N VAL A 205 -5.78 1.81 10.10
CA VAL A 205 -6.78 2.28 9.13
C VAL A 205 -8.16 2.13 9.75
N ALA A 206 -8.69 3.23 10.23
CA ALA A 206 -10.00 3.30 10.89
C ALA A 206 -10.81 4.51 10.39
N PRO A 207 -12.06 4.32 9.98
CA PRO A 207 -12.77 3.04 9.87
C PRO A 207 -12.22 2.14 8.74
N GLN A 208 -12.40 0.83 8.86
CA GLN A 208 -11.88 -0.16 7.91
C GLN A 208 -12.70 -0.24 6.59
N ALA A 209 -13.84 0.39 6.53
CA ALA A 209 -14.73 0.40 5.36
C ALA A 209 -15.41 1.74 5.21
#